data_402f2f3798dd2c318f02873f4c346e95
#
_entry.id   402f2f3798dd2c318f02873f4c346e95
#
_cell.length_a   1.000
_cell.length_b   1.000
_cell.length_c   1.000
_cell.angle_alpha   90.00
_cell.angle_beta   90.00
_cell.angle_gamma   90.00
#
_symmetry.space_group_name_H-M   'P 1'
#
loop_
_entity.id
_entity.type
_entity.pdbx_description
1 polymer ?
#
loop_
_entity_poly.entity_id
_entity_poly.type
_entity_poly.pdbx_seq_one_letter_code
_entity_poly.pdbx_strand_id
1 'polypeptide(L)'
;MTNEVMTIRQMCDAYDVTPRTLRFYEAKELLFPIREGQRRLFTRRDRARLKLILRGKRFGFALEHIRQLLELYSEDDAGRGQLEGTLTAYKTRKTDLEQQIEDLQQVLGELEEQMEWVQ
;
A
#
# COMPACT_ATOMS: atom_id res chain seq x y z
N MET A 1 0.18 -22.40 -15.77
CA MET A 1 -0.02 -22.08 -15.42
C MET A 1 0.19 -20.96 -14.94
N THR A 2 0.63 -20.55 -14.70
CA THR A 2 1.06 -19.58 -13.99
C THR A 2 1.03 -18.24 -14.50
N ASN A 3 0.98 -17.97 -15.71
CA ASN A 3 0.87 -16.65 -16.25
C ASN A 3 -0.56 -16.25 -16.39
N GLU A 4 -1.36 -16.74 -15.51
CA GLU A 4 -2.76 -16.38 -15.55
C GLU A 4 -2.93 -14.90 -15.34
N VAL A 5 -3.83 -14.34 -16.13
CA VAL A 5 -4.21 -12.95 -15.97
C VAL A 5 -5.59 -12.88 -15.35
N MET A 6 -5.89 -11.76 -14.73
CA MET A 6 -7.21 -11.51 -14.16
C MET A 6 -7.85 -10.32 -14.85
N THR A 7 -9.17 -10.43 -15.05
CA THR A 7 -9.94 -9.28 -15.53
C THR A 7 -10.07 -8.26 -14.40
N ILE A 8 -10.52 -7.06 -14.75
CA ILE A 8 -10.71 -6.03 -13.74
C ILE A 8 -11.74 -6.49 -12.69
N ARG A 9 -12.77 -7.21 -13.11
CA ARG A 9 -13.78 -7.70 -12.19
C ARG A 9 -13.19 -8.73 -11.22
N GLN A 10 -12.36 -9.63 -11.74
CA GLN A 10 -11.71 -10.62 -10.89
C GLN A 10 -10.78 -9.96 -9.87
N MET A 11 -10.07 -8.91 -10.29
CA MET A 11 -9.22 -8.17 -9.38
C MET A 11 -10.04 -7.50 -8.27
N CYS A 12 -11.16 -6.90 -8.64
CA CYS A 12 -12.02 -6.26 -7.65
C CYS A 12 -12.52 -7.26 -6.61
N ASP A 13 -12.92 -8.43 -7.07
CA ASP A 13 -13.43 -9.48 -6.17
C ASP A 13 -12.32 -10.03 -5.29
N ALA A 14 -11.12 -10.22 -5.85
CA ALA A 14 -10.02 -10.83 -5.10
C ALA A 14 -9.41 -9.89 -4.06
N TYR A 15 -9.39 -8.60 -4.34
CA TYR A 15 -8.68 -7.63 -3.48
C TYR A 15 -9.59 -6.61 -2.84
N ASP A 16 -10.89 -6.75 -3.02
CA ASP A 16 -11.88 -5.87 -2.41
C ASP A 16 -11.63 -4.41 -2.76
N VAL A 17 -11.46 -4.16 -4.05
CA VAL A 17 -11.26 -2.80 -4.57
C VAL A 17 -12.26 -2.56 -5.67
N THR A 18 -12.39 -1.30 -6.09
CA THR A 18 -13.32 -0.92 -7.15
C THR A 18 -12.59 -0.79 -8.47
N PRO A 19 -13.31 -0.89 -9.60
CA PRO A 19 -12.69 -0.63 -10.91
C PRO A 19 -12.07 0.76 -10.98
N ARG A 20 -12.71 1.74 -10.35
CA ARG A 20 -12.19 3.10 -10.33
C ARG A 20 -10.81 3.16 -9.67
N THR A 21 -10.65 2.43 -8.56
CA THR A 21 -9.38 2.37 -7.85
C THR A 21 -8.27 1.78 -8.74
N LEU A 22 -8.59 0.69 -9.44
CA LEU A 22 -7.61 0.05 -10.31
C LEU A 22 -7.24 0.95 -11.48
N ARG A 23 -8.21 1.62 -12.08
CA ARG A 23 -7.94 2.55 -13.17
C ARG A 23 -7.10 3.73 -12.68
N PHE A 24 -7.34 4.18 -11.44
CA PHE A 24 -6.55 5.24 -10.84
C PHE A 24 -5.08 4.82 -10.70
N TYR A 25 -4.85 3.60 -10.20
CA TYR A 25 -3.47 3.12 -10.04
C TYR A 25 -2.80 2.91 -11.40
N GLU A 26 -3.55 2.51 -12.42
CA GLU A 26 -2.99 2.41 -13.76
C GLU A 26 -2.60 3.80 -14.27
N ALA A 27 -3.47 4.79 -14.09
CA ALA A 27 -3.19 6.16 -14.51
C ALA A 27 -1.97 6.74 -13.80
N LYS A 28 -1.72 6.31 -12.56
CA LYS A 28 -0.55 6.74 -11.80
C LYS A 28 0.70 5.91 -12.12
N GLU A 29 0.58 4.99 -13.09
CA GLU A 29 1.69 4.14 -13.51
C GLU A 29 2.20 3.25 -12.38
N LEU A 30 1.28 2.81 -11.54
CA LEU A 30 1.59 1.84 -10.49
C LEU A 30 1.21 0.42 -10.92
N LEU A 31 0.26 0.29 -11.85
CA LEU A 31 -0.13 -0.98 -12.43
C LEU A 31 -0.03 -0.85 -13.95
N PHE A 32 0.29 -1.96 -14.60
CA PHE A 32 0.51 -1.97 -16.04
C PHE A 32 -0.23 -3.14 -16.68
N PRO A 33 -1.59 -3.13 -16.66
CA PRO A 33 -2.33 -4.25 -17.24
C PRO A 33 -2.13 -4.33 -18.74
N ILE A 34 -2.24 -5.55 -19.26
CA ILE A 34 -2.23 -5.77 -20.69
C ILE A 34 -3.58 -5.29 -21.23
N ARG A 35 -3.54 -4.51 -22.29
CA ARG A 35 -4.76 -3.98 -22.90
C ARG A 35 -5.14 -4.83 -24.10
N GLU A 36 -6.37 -5.34 -24.07
CA GLU A 36 -6.96 -6.05 -25.21
C GLU A 36 -8.23 -5.32 -25.58
N GLY A 37 -8.15 -4.41 -26.54
CA GLY A 37 -9.28 -3.54 -26.84
C GLY A 37 -9.65 -2.72 -25.61
N GLN A 38 -10.90 -2.87 -25.17
CA GLN A 38 -11.38 -2.18 -23.97
C GLN A 38 -11.06 -2.92 -22.69
N ARG A 39 -10.58 -4.16 -22.81
CA ARG A 39 -10.33 -5.00 -21.65
C ARG A 39 -8.96 -4.73 -21.05
N ARG A 40 -8.88 -4.84 -19.72
CA ARG A 40 -7.63 -4.79 -18.99
C ARG A 40 -7.39 -6.15 -18.40
N LEU A 41 -6.20 -6.70 -18.60
CA LEU A 41 -5.82 -7.99 -18.07
C LEU A 41 -4.64 -7.78 -17.13
N PHE A 42 -4.87 -8.05 -15.86
CA PHE A 42 -3.88 -7.80 -14.82
C PHE A 42 -3.02 -9.02 -14.62
N THR A 43 -1.71 -8.83 -14.74
CA THR A 43 -0.75 -9.93 -14.68
C THR A 43 -0.47 -10.31 -13.24
N ARG A 44 0.27 -11.40 -13.08
CA ARG A 44 0.74 -11.82 -11.77
C ARG A 44 1.59 -10.73 -11.11
N ARG A 45 2.41 -10.05 -11.92
CA ARG A 45 3.21 -8.94 -11.42
C ARG A 45 2.33 -7.81 -10.90
N ASP A 46 1.28 -7.48 -11.64
CA ASP A 46 0.32 -6.47 -11.20
C ASP A 46 -0.32 -6.84 -9.88
N ARG A 47 -0.64 -8.12 -9.70
CA ARG A 47 -1.25 -8.55 -8.45
C ARG A 47 -0.30 -8.38 -7.27
N ALA A 48 0.99 -8.71 -7.48
CA ALA A 48 1.99 -8.51 -6.43
C ALA A 48 2.15 -7.02 -6.11
N ARG A 49 2.15 -6.19 -7.15
CA ARG A 49 2.25 -4.75 -6.97
C ARG A 49 1.05 -4.20 -6.22
N LEU A 50 -0.15 -4.67 -6.57
CA LEU A 50 -1.37 -4.21 -5.90
C LEU A 50 -1.34 -4.54 -4.41
N LYS A 51 -0.85 -5.72 -4.04
CA LYS A 51 -0.74 -6.08 -2.63
C LYS A 51 0.13 -5.10 -1.88
N LEU A 52 1.27 -4.74 -2.46
CA LEU A 52 2.16 -3.77 -1.81
C LEU A 52 1.52 -2.39 -1.73
N ILE A 53 0.80 -1.98 -2.79
CA ILE A 53 0.11 -0.69 -2.79
C ILE A 53 -0.93 -0.65 -1.68
N LEU A 54 -1.76 -1.68 -1.57
CA LEU A 54 -2.85 -1.69 -0.59
C LEU A 54 -2.31 -1.71 0.83
N ARG A 55 -1.25 -2.49 1.07
CA ARG A 55 -0.63 -2.50 2.40
C ARG A 55 -0.01 -1.16 2.73
N GLY A 56 0.69 -0.57 1.78
CA GLY A 56 1.29 0.75 1.99
C GLY A 56 0.25 1.80 2.32
N LYS A 57 -0.86 1.78 1.60
CA LYS A 57 -1.97 2.70 1.88
C LYS A 57 -2.53 2.46 3.28
N ARG A 58 -2.72 1.21 3.64
CA ARG A 58 -3.23 0.85 4.96
C ARG A 58 -2.33 1.38 6.07
N PHE A 59 -1.01 1.34 5.86
CA PHE A 59 -0.06 1.79 6.88
C PHE A 59 0.22 3.29 6.83
N GLY A 60 -0.39 3.98 5.88
CA GLY A 60 -0.29 5.44 5.84
C GLY A 60 0.82 5.99 4.98
N PHE A 61 1.38 5.19 4.07
CA PHE A 61 2.41 5.69 3.16
C PHE A 61 1.78 6.50 2.04
N ALA A 62 2.48 7.55 1.63
CA ALA A 62 2.09 8.30 0.45
C ALA A 62 2.33 7.47 -0.81
N LEU A 63 1.53 7.71 -1.84
CA LEU A 63 1.68 6.97 -3.10
C LEU A 63 3.07 7.09 -3.69
N GLU A 64 3.69 8.26 -3.56
CA GLU A 64 5.04 8.44 -4.09
C GLU A 64 6.06 7.55 -3.39
N HIS A 65 5.92 7.38 -2.08
CA HIS A 65 6.80 6.48 -1.34
C HIS A 65 6.56 5.03 -1.77
N ILE A 66 5.29 4.66 -1.96
CA ILE A 66 4.95 3.32 -2.44
C ILE A 66 5.55 3.09 -3.81
N ARG A 67 5.49 4.10 -4.70
CA ARG A 67 6.11 4.02 -6.02
C ARG A 67 7.60 3.72 -5.90
N GLN A 68 8.29 4.43 -5.01
CA GLN A 68 9.73 4.24 -4.82
C GLN A 68 10.03 2.80 -4.37
N LEU A 69 9.19 2.26 -3.49
CA LEU A 69 9.37 0.88 -3.04
C LEU A 69 9.15 -0.11 -4.18
N LEU A 70 8.13 0.15 -5.03
CA LEU A 70 7.87 -0.72 -6.18
C LEU A 70 9.04 -0.68 -7.18
N GLU A 71 9.68 0.47 -7.31
CA GLU A 71 10.78 0.62 -8.26
C GLU A 71 12.06 -0.06 -7.80
N LEU A 72 12.14 -0.47 -6.55
CA LEU A 72 13.32 -1.18 -6.06
C LEU A 72 13.38 -2.64 -6.53
N TYR A 73 12.29 -3.14 -7.14
CA TYR A 73 12.29 -4.52 -7.60
C TYR A 73 13.30 -4.71 -8.73
N SER A 74 14.09 -5.76 -8.64
CA SER A 74 15.04 -6.15 -9.67
C SER A 74 15.00 -7.67 -9.81
N GLU A 75 14.94 -8.13 -11.05
CA GLU A 75 14.99 -9.57 -11.31
C GLU A 75 16.36 -10.15 -10.98
N ASP A 76 17.40 -9.32 -11.06
CA ASP A 76 18.77 -9.76 -10.79
C ASP A 76 18.94 -10.27 -9.36
N ASP A 77 18.23 -9.68 -8.41
CA ASP A 77 18.32 -10.09 -7.01
C ASP A 77 17.02 -10.72 -6.52
N ALA A 78 16.13 -11.10 -7.44
CA ALA A 78 14.84 -11.72 -7.14
C ALA A 78 13.98 -10.86 -6.22
N GLY A 79 14.07 -9.55 -6.36
CA GLY A 79 13.26 -8.63 -5.58
C GLY A 79 13.79 -8.39 -4.18
N ARG A 80 15.02 -8.81 -3.88
CA ARG A 80 15.56 -8.66 -2.53
C ARG A 80 15.66 -7.19 -2.13
N GLY A 81 16.10 -6.33 -3.06
CA GLY A 81 16.20 -4.91 -2.78
C GLY A 81 14.84 -4.31 -2.41
N GLN A 82 13.77 -4.74 -3.08
CA GLN A 82 12.43 -4.26 -2.76
C GLN A 82 12.01 -4.75 -1.37
N LEU A 83 12.31 -6.01 -1.05
CA LEU A 83 11.96 -6.54 0.26
C LEU A 83 12.70 -5.82 1.38
N GLU A 84 14.01 -5.57 1.18
CA GLU A 84 14.80 -4.87 2.18
C GLU A 84 14.34 -3.44 2.36
N GLY A 85 14.05 -2.75 1.25
CA GLY A 85 13.55 -1.38 1.32
C GLY A 85 12.19 -1.30 2.00
N THR A 86 11.33 -2.28 1.69
CA THR A 86 10.01 -2.33 2.30
C THR A 86 10.13 -2.57 3.80
N LEU A 87 11.01 -3.48 4.21
CA LEU A 87 11.20 -3.75 5.63
C LEU A 87 11.70 -2.51 6.36
N THR A 88 12.65 -1.79 5.77
CA THR A 88 13.16 -0.56 6.36
C THR A 88 12.05 0.47 6.51
N ALA A 89 11.24 0.65 5.48
CA ALA A 89 10.12 1.61 5.52
C ALA A 89 9.12 1.22 6.59
N TYR A 90 8.82 -0.08 6.71
CA TYR A 90 7.88 -0.56 7.71
C TYR A 90 8.39 -0.33 9.13
N LYS A 91 9.69 -0.55 9.36
CA LYS A 91 10.29 -0.32 10.68
C LYS A 91 10.22 1.15 11.06
N THR A 92 10.51 2.03 10.12
CA THR A 92 10.43 3.47 10.36
C THR A 92 8.98 3.87 10.69
N ARG A 93 8.03 3.35 9.90
CA ARG A 93 6.62 3.68 10.13
C ARG A 93 6.14 3.16 11.48
N LYS A 94 6.61 1.97 11.87
CA LYS A 94 6.27 1.41 13.18
C LYS A 94 6.72 2.34 14.29
N THR A 95 7.94 2.84 14.20
CA THR A 95 8.47 3.78 15.19
C THR A 95 7.63 5.06 15.25
N ASP A 96 7.25 5.59 14.09
CA ASP A 96 6.40 6.78 14.02
C ASP A 96 5.06 6.54 14.68
N LEU A 97 4.45 5.38 14.42
CA LEU A 97 3.15 5.05 15.01
C LEU A 97 3.25 4.89 16.52
N GLU A 98 4.32 4.28 16.99
CA GLU A 98 4.55 4.13 18.42
C GLU A 98 4.68 5.49 19.10
N GLN A 99 5.36 6.42 18.43
CA GLN A 99 5.49 7.78 18.95
C GLN A 99 4.13 8.48 18.99
N GLN A 100 3.31 8.28 17.94
CA GLN A 100 1.97 8.87 17.92
C GLN A 100 1.10 8.33 19.06
N ILE A 101 1.21 7.03 19.34
CA ILE A 101 0.46 6.43 20.43
C ILE A 101 0.86 7.09 21.75
N GLU A 102 2.16 7.25 21.97
CA GLU A 102 2.67 7.87 23.18
C GLU A 102 2.18 9.30 23.32
N ASP A 103 2.26 10.07 22.24
CA ASP A 103 1.79 11.46 22.22
C ASP A 103 0.29 11.54 22.53
N LEU A 104 -0.50 10.64 21.94
CA LEU A 104 -1.94 10.61 22.18
C LEU A 104 -2.26 10.23 23.61
N GLN A 105 -1.52 9.30 24.19
CA GLN A 105 -1.71 8.92 25.59
C GLN A 105 -1.45 10.10 26.50
N GLN A 106 -0.43 10.90 26.19
CA GLN A 106 -0.12 12.08 26.96
C GLN A 106 -1.23 13.11 26.86
N VAL A 107 -1.76 13.34 25.66
CA VAL A 107 -2.86 14.28 25.45
C VAL A 107 -4.11 13.82 26.20
N LEU A 108 -4.38 12.51 26.17
CA LEU A 108 -5.53 11.98 26.91
C LEU A 108 -5.39 12.24 28.40
N GLY A 109 -4.18 12.05 28.94
CA GLY A 109 -3.95 12.33 30.36
C GLY A 109 -4.18 13.79 30.70
N GLU A 110 -3.69 14.69 29.85
CA GLU A 110 -3.90 16.12 30.08
C GLU A 110 -5.37 16.50 30.02
N LEU A 111 -6.08 15.90 29.06
CA LEU A 111 -7.51 16.17 28.90
C LEU A 111 -8.29 15.69 30.12
N GLU A 112 -7.98 14.50 30.60
CA GLU A 112 -8.64 13.95 31.77
C GLU A 112 -8.41 14.82 33.01
N GLU A 113 -7.20 15.35 33.18
CA GLU A 113 -6.92 16.29 34.26
C GLU A 113 -7.78 17.53 34.15
N GLN A 114 -7.94 18.07 32.95
CA GLN A 114 -8.77 19.25 32.75
C GLN A 114 -10.24 18.95 32.99
N MET A 115 -10.69 17.75 32.61
CA MET A 115 -12.07 17.36 32.86
C MET A 115 -12.37 17.31 34.35
N GLU A 116 -11.45 16.79 35.16
CA GLU A 116 -11.62 16.76 36.62
C GLU A 116 -11.65 18.17 37.18
N TRP A 117 -10.79 19.03 36.65
CA TRP A 117 -10.71 20.41 37.16
C TRP A 117 -11.98 21.18 36.89
N VAL A 118 -12.65 20.93 35.78
CA VAL A 118 -13.86 21.65 35.38
C VAL A 118 -15.09 21.14 36.09
N GLN A 119 -15.06 19.92 36.59
CA GLN A 119 -16.17 19.39 37.36
C GLN A 119 -16.29 20.11 38.69
#